data_4270c92f58452073e11b7b677a9617da
#
_entry.id   4270c92f58452073e11b7b677a9617da
#
_cell.length_a   1.000
_cell.length_b   1.000
_cell.length_c   1.000
_cell.angle_alpha   90.00
_cell.angle_beta   90.00
_cell.angle_gamma   90.00
#
_symmetry.space_group_name_H-M   'P 1'
#
loop_
_entity.id
_entity.type
_entity.pdbx_description
1 polymer ?
#
loop_
_entity_poly.entity_id
_entity_poly.type
_entity_poly.pdbx_seq_one_letter_code
_entity_poly.pdbx_strand_id
1 'polypeptide(L)'
;MAKSSDIKTGSVLRYNNELCSVTEVQHRTPGNLRAFYQVRMKNIRSGKSLEHRFRADETVEIARVEYNNYQFIYPEGEHIVVMHPETFEQIHLPISLLADKVKFLKEGMDIKVGFENDEPLVAEAPTFVELEVAYTEPGVKGDTATNTLKVGKLETGAEINIPLFVNQGEKIRIDTRTESYVERVK
;
A
#
# COMPACT_ATOMS: atom_id res chain seq x y z
N MET A 1 11.26 17.05 -20.00
CA MET A 1 10.46 17.75 -18.99
C MET A 1 9.01 17.68 -19.44
N ALA A 2 8.11 17.27 -18.57
CA ALA A 2 6.68 17.17 -18.83
C ALA A 2 5.96 18.49 -18.48
N LYS A 3 4.74 18.67 -18.97
CA LYS A 3 3.88 19.77 -18.58
C LYS A 3 2.88 19.33 -17.51
N SER A 4 2.33 20.28 -16.78
CA SER A 4 1.27 20.03 -15.80
C SER A 4 0.03 19.33 -16.40
N SER A 5 -0.21 19.51 -17.71
CA SER A 5 -1.25 18.78 -18.47
C SER A 5 -1.00 17.28 -18.57
N ASP A 6 0.24 16.84 -18.41
CA ASP A 6 0.63 15.44 -18.53
C ASP A 6 0.49 14.68 -17.21
N ILE A 7 0.20 15.40 -16.12
CA ILE A 7 -0.01 14.80 -14.78
C ILE A 7 -1.28 13.96 -14.81
N LYS A 8 -1.16 12.70 -14.36
CA LYS A 8 -2.27 11.76 -14.21
C LYS A 8 -2.28 11.16 -12.82
N THR A 9 -3.43 10.71 -12.39
CA THR A 9 -3.52 9.88 -11.17
C THR A 9 -2.64 8.64 -11.33
N GLY A 10 -1.83 8.34 -10.31
CA GLY A 10 -0.82 7.28 -10.35
C GLY A 10 0.56 7.72 -10.87
N SER A 11 0.70 8.92 -11.46
CA SER A 11 2.01 9.47 -11.80
C SER A 11 2.83 9.71 -10.54
N VAL A 12 4.15 9.58 -10.64
CA VAL A 12 5.08 10.00 -9.59
C VAL A 12 5.73 11.31 -10.02
N LEU A 13 5.57 12.35 -9.22
CA LEU A 13 6.15 13.67 -9.45
C LEU A 13 7.33 13.90 -8.50
N ARG A 14 8.39 14.52 -9.02
CA ARG A 14 9.43 15.12 -8.18
C ARG A 14 8.99 16.54 -7.82
N TYR A 15 8.57 16.72 -6.57
CA TYR A 15 8.09 17.99 -6.04
C TYR A 15 8.91 18.37 -4.80
N ASN A 16 9.54 19.57 -4.83
CA ASN A 16 10.47 20.03 -3.77
C ASN A 16 11.57 19.01 -3.43
N ASN A 17 12.16 18.38 -4.45
CA ASN A 17 13.17 17.30 -4.32
C ASN A 17 12.66 16.01 -3.65
N GLU A 18 11.35 15.89 -3.46
CA GLU A 18 10.74 14.69 -2.91
C GLU A 18 9.86 14.00 -3.96
N LEU A 19 9.82 12.68 -3.92
CA LEU A 19 8.96 11.89 -4.80
C LEU A 19 7.56 11.77 -4.20
N CYS A 20 6.56 12.17 -4.97
CA CYS A 20 5.17 12.20 -4.57
C CYS A 20 4.30 11.43 -5.57
N SER A 21 3.54 10.45 -5.09
CA SER A 21 2.55 9.75 -5.90
C SER A 21 1.27 10.59 -5.99
N VAL A 22 0.80 10.82 -7.20
CA VAL A 22 -0.41 11.60 -7.50
C VAL A 22 -1.64 10.74 -7.20
N THR A 23 -2.47 11.21 -6.26
CA THR A 23 -3.71 10.52 -5.87
C THR A 23 -4.94 11.09 -6.57
N GLU A 24 -4.93 12.37 -6.91
CA GLU A 24 -6.04 13.04 -7.58
C GLU A 24 -5.55 14.22 -8.43
N VAL A 25 -6.14 14.39 -9.61
CA VAL A 25 -5.90 15.54 -10.50
C VAL A 25 -7.24 16.14 -10.90
N GLN A 26 -7.39 17.44 -10.67
CA GLN A 26 -8.55 18.21 -11.12
C GLN A 26 -8.10 19.37 -12.02
N HIS A 27 -8.53 19.35 -13.27
CA HIS A 27 -8.38 20.51 -14.16
C HIS A 27 -9.50 21.50 -13.87
N ARG A 28 -9.17 22.73 -13.53
CA ARG A 28 -10.14 23.80 -13.25
C ARG A 28 -9.90 25.00 -14.16
N THR A 29 -10.97 25.42 -14.82
CA THR A 29 -10.99 26.60 -15.69
C THR A 29 -12.02 27.59 -15.13
N PRO A 30 -11.63 28.47 -14.19
CA PRO A 30 -12.54 29.51 -13.68
C PRO A 30 -12.77 30.54 -14.82
N GLY A 31 -14.02 30.96 -15.00
CA GLY A 31 -14.51 31.73 -16.15
C GLY A 31 -13.63 32.84 -16.70
N ASN A 32 -13.04 33.70 -15.85
CA ASN A 32 -12.19 34.83 -16.26
C ASN A 32 -10.71 34.70 -15.84
N LEU A 33 -10.29 33.55 -15.32
CA LEU A 33 -8.93 33.30 -14.85
C LEU A 33 -8.25 32.19 -15.65
N ARG A 34 -6.91 32.15 -15.60
CA ARG A 34 -6.13 31.10 -16.26
C ARG A 34 -6.46 29.73 -15.64
N ALA A 35 -6.57 28.73 -16.49
CA ALA A 35 -6.72 27.33 -16.07
C ALA A 35 -5.56 26.86 -15.19
N PHE A 36 -5.84 25.97 -14.26
CA PHE A 36 -4.84 25.35 -13.39
C PHE A 36 -5.19 23.89 -13.11
N TYR A 37 -4.19 23.12 -12.74
CA TYR A 37 -4.34 21.74 -12.25
C TYR A 37 -4.19 21.72 -10.74
N GLN A 38 -5.26 21.34 -10.04
CA GLN A 38 -5.22 21.06 -8.61
C GLN A 38 -4.86 19.59 -8.43
N VAL A 39 -3.70 19.35 -7.87
CA VAL A 39 -3.13 18.01 -7.73
C VAL A 39 -2.98 17.66 -6.26
N ARG A 40 -3.63 16.57 -5.86
CA ARG A 40 -3.37 15.93 -4.57
C ARG A 40 -2.34 14.84 -4.77
N MET A 41 -1.38 14.80 -3.89
CA MET A 41 -0.30 13.84 -3.95
C MET A 41 0.12 13.41 -2.55
N LYS A 42 0.74 12.26 -2.47
CA LYS A 42 1.24 11.67 -1.23
C LYS A 42 2.74 11.48 -1.37
N ASN A 43 3.50 12.05 -0.46
CA ASN A 43 4.94 11.83 -0.40
C ASN A 43 5.21 10.33 -0.19
N ILE A 44 6.01 9.74 -1.07
CA ILE A 44 6.27 8.28 -1.06
C ILE A 44 7.02 7.86 0.21
N ARG A 45 7.98 8.67 0.64
CA ARG A 45 8.82 8.35 1.80
C ARG A 45 8.14 8.63 3.15
N SER A 46 7.53 9.82 3.29
CA SER A 46 6.94 10.25 4.58
C SER A 46 5.46 9.88 4.73
N GLY A 47 4.79 9.48 3.65
CA GLY A 47 3.36 9.20 3.63
C GLY A 47 2.45 10.42 3.79
N LYS A 48 3.01 11.63 3.91
CA LYS A 48 2.24 12.87 4.08
C LYS A 48 1.50 13.23 2.82
N SER A 49 0.22 13.55 2.96
CA SER A 49 -0.60 14.09 1.85
C SER A 49 -0.35 15.59 1.72
N LEU A 50 -0.24 16.05 0.49
CA LEU A 50 -0.10 17.46 0.12
C LEU A 50 -0.93 17.77 -1.11
N GLU A 51 -1.29 19.03 -1.26
CA GLU A 51 -2.03 19.53 -2.39
C GLU A 51 -1.30 20.74 -2.97
N HIS A 52 -1.17 20.77 -4.30
CA HIS A 52 -0.55 21.88 -5.01
C HIS A 52 -1.35 22.26 -6.25
N ARG A 53 -1.28 23.55 -6.63
CA ARG A 53 -1.89 24.10 -7.84
C ARG A 53 -0.81 24.42 -8.85
N PHE A 54 -0.75 23.63 -9.90
CA PHE A 54 0.13 23.88 -11.04
C PHE A 54 -0.59 24.76 -12.06
N ARG A 55 0.10 25.74 -12.63
CA ARG A 55 -0.43 26.52 -13.76
C ARG A 55 -0.53 25.60 -14.99
N ALA A 56 -1.45 25.90 -15.92
CA ALA A 56 -1.71 25.04 -17.09
C ALA A 56 -0.48 24.71 -17.94
N ASP A 57 0.50 25.63 -18.00
CA ASP A 57 1.73 25.47 -18.80
C ASP A 57 2.99 25.25 -17.94
N GLU A 58 2.82 24.99 -16.66
CA GLU A 58 3.94 24.80 -15.74
C GLU A 58 4.70 23.51 -16.06
N THR A 59 6.03 23.62 -16.07
CA THR A 59 6.90 22.47 -16.29
C THR A 59 7.01 21.67 -15.00
N VAL A 60 6.81 20.36 -15.11
CA VAL A 60 6.89 19.42 -14.00
C VAL A 60 7.86 18.28 -14.32
N GLU A 61 8.45 17.71 -13.30
CA GLU A 61 9.27 16.53 -13.43
C GLU A 61 8.45 15.29 -13.03
N ILE A 62 8.11 14.48 -14.04
CA ILE A 62 7.46 13.19 -13.83
C ILE A 62 8.56 12.14 -13.75
N ALA A 63 8.69 11.48 -12.62
CA ALA A 63 9.63 10.38 -12.43
C ALA A 63 9.11 9.15 -13.17
N ARG A 64 10.00 8.47 -13.89
CA ARG A 64 9.67 7.22 -14.55
C ARG A 64 9.90 6.08 -13.57
N VAL A 65 8.80 5.53 -13.07
CA VAL A 65 8.84 4.38 -12.16
C VAL A 65 8.50 3.12 -12.94
N GLU A 66 9.40 2.17 -12.93
CA GLU A 66 9.21 0.84 -13.52
C GLU A 66 8.82 -0.13 -12.41
N TYR A 67 7.67 -0.81 -12.59
CA TYR A 67 7.14 -1.75 -11.61
C TYR A 67 7.46 -3.18 -12.00
N ASN A 68 8.09 -3.89 -11.08
CA ASN A 68 8.36 -5.31 -11.20
C ASN A 68 7.69 -6.10 -10.07
N ASN A 69 7.29 -7.33 -10.36
CA ASN A 69 6.74 -8.23 -9.36
C ASN A 69 7.88 -9.00 -8.69
N TYR A 70 7.80 -9.13 -7.38
CA TYR A 70 8.70 -9.93 -6.56
C TYR A 70 7.90 -10.80 -5.61
N GLN A 71 8.47 -11.90 -5.17
CA GLN A 71 7.92 -12.73 -4.11
C GLN A 71 8.58 -12.36 -2.78
N PHE A 72 7.76 -12.13 -1.77
CA PHE A 72 8.22 -11.95 -0.41
C PHE A 72 8.75 -13.28 0.14
N ILE A 73 9.96 -13.27 0.72
CA ILE A 73 10.57 -14.47 1.32
C ILE A 73 10.51 -14.37 2.84
N TYR A 74 11.25 -13.45 3.45
CA TYR A 74 11.25 -13.24 4.90
C TYR A 74 11.68 -11.81 5.27
N PRO A 75 11.36 -11.36 6.49
CA PRO A 75 11.90 -10.13 7.03
C PRO A 75 13.29 -10.38 7.63
N GLU A 76 14.21 -9.42 7.46
CA GLU A 76 15.57 -9.47 7.97
C GLU A 76 15.96 -8.11 8.58
N GLY A 77 15.82 -7.99 9.89
CA GLY A 77 16.10 -6.74 10.60
C GLY A 77 15.22 -5.58 10.10
N GLU A 78 15.84 -4.54 9.55
CA GLU A 78 15.15 -3.38 8.97
C GLU A 78 14.81 -3.54 7.48
N HIS A 79 15.06 -4.71 6.92
CA HIS A 79 14.83 -5.05 5.52
C HIS A 79 13.86 -6.24 5.39
N ILE A 80 13.37 -6.42 4.20
CA ILE A 80 12.73 -7.65 3.74
C ILE A 80 13.54 -8.21 2.59
N VAL A 81 13.62 -9.53 2.53
CA VAL A 81 14.20 -10.24 1.39
C VAL A 81 13.08 -10.59 0.44
N VAL A 82 13.24 -10.20 -0.82
CA VAL A 82 12.29 -10.51 -1.89
C VAL A 82 13.02 -11.12 -3.07
N MET A 83 12.36 -11.95 -3.84
CA MET A 83 12.95 -12.70 -4.96
C MET A 83 12.20 -12.41 -6.25
N HIS A 84 12.95 -12.15 -7.31
CA HIS A 84 12.36 -12.03 -8.64
C HIS A 84 11.88 -13.41 -9.13
N PRO A 85 10.60 -13.54 -9.59
CA PRO A 85 10.01 -14.85 -9.87
C PRO A 85 10.63 -15.59 -11.07
N GLU A 86 11.26 -14.88 -12.01
CA GLU A 86 11.87 -15.46 -13.21
C GLU A 86 13.36 -15.66 -13.08
N THR A 87 14.09 -14.67 -12.52
CA THR A 87 15.57 -14.73 -12.43
C THR A 87 16.03 -15.35 -11.13
N PHE A 88 15.14 -15.49 -10.12
CA PHE A 88 15.45 -15.96 -8.76
C PHE A 88 16.48 -15.09 -8.03
N GLU A 89 16.74 -13.91 -8.55
CA GLU A 89 17.60 -12.93 -7.89
C GLU A 89 16.91 -12.39 -6.64
N GLN A 90 17.64 -12.37 -5.53
CA GLN A 90 17.16 -11.84 -4.26
C GLN A 90 17.69 -10.43 -4.06
N ILE A 91 16.80 -9.54 -3.63
CA ILE A 91 17.14 -8.17 -3.26
C ILE A 91 16.61 -7.85 -1.86
N HIS A 92 17.30 -6.93 -1.19
CA HIS A 92 16.91 -6.42 0.13
C HIS A 92 16.20 -5.09 -0.02
N LEU A 93 14.97 -5.00 0.46
CA LEU A 93 14.17 -3.78 0.44
C LEU A 93 13.98 -3.26 1.86
N PRO A 94 14.13 -1.95 2.10
CA PRO A 94 13.79 -1.39 3.40
C PRO A 94 12.32 -1.66 3.77
N ILE A 95 12.07 -2.10 5.00
CA ILE A 95 10.71 -2.33 5.54
C ILE A 95 9.85 -1.06 5.41
N SER A 96 10.46 0.12 5.52
CA SER A 96 9.77 1.40 5.40
C SER A 96 9.01 1.59 4.08
N LEU A 97 9.36 0.88 3.01
CA LEU A 97 8.65 0.93 1.73
C LEU A 97 7.25 0.29 1.79
N LEU A 98 7.07 -0.70 2.66
CA LEU A 98 5.79 -1.39 2.89
C LEU A 98 5.10 -0.93 4.17
N ALA A 99 5.83 -0.24 5.06
CA ALA A 99 5.36 0.19 6.37
C ALA A 99 4.69 -0.96 7.16
N ASP A 100 3.55 -0.70 7.80
CA ASP A 100 2.85 -1.69 8.62
C ASP A 100 2.28 -2.89 7.86
N LYS A 101 2.29 -2.87 6.52
CA LYS A 101 1.74 -3.95 5.70
C LYS A 101 2.60 -5.21 5.70
N VAL A 102 3.88 -5.10 6.08
CA VAL A 102 4.79 -6.26 6.20
C VAL A 102 4.23 -7.32 7.14
N LYS A 103 3.53 -6.92 8.20
CA LYS A 103 2.90 -7.85 9.17
C LYS A 103 1.86 -8.79 8.57
N PHE A 104 1.34 -8.49 7.37
CA PHE A 104 0.38 -9.33 6.65
C PHE A 104 1.01 -10.21 5.57
N LEU A 105 2.32 -10.06 5.34
CA LEU A 105 3.00 -10.82 4.31
C LEU A 105 3.44 -12.19 4.83
N LYS A 106 3.24 -13.19 3.99
CA LYS A 106 3.71 -14.56 4.17
C LYS A 106 4.62 -14.93 3.02
N GLU A 107 5.57 -15.82 3.27
CA GLU A 107 6.47 -16.34 2.24
C GLU A 107 5.72 -16.79 0.98
N GLY A 108 6.24 -16.41 -0.18
CA GLY A 108 5.66 -16.70 -1.49
C GLY A 108 4.58 -15.71 -1.95
N MET A 109 4.19 -14.72 -1.14
CA MET A 109 3.24 -13.69 -1.59
C MET A 109 3.90 -12.71 -2.56
N ASP A 110 3.15 -12.36 -3.63
CA ASP A 110 3.61 -11.39 -4.61
C ASP A 110 3.47 -9.96 -4.08
N ILE A 111 4.52 -9.18 -4.26
CA ILE A 111 4.53 -7.75 -4.03
C ILE A 111 4.97 -7.01 -5.29
N LYS A 112 4.52 -5.78 -5.48
CA LYS A 112 5.00 -4.92 -6.57
C LYS A 112 6.03 -3.95 -6.04
N VAL A 113 7.15 -3.85 -6.72
CA VAL A 113 8.21 -2.90 -6.37
C VAL A 113 8.44 -1.95 -7.53
N GLY A 114 8.34 -0.65 -7.26
CA GLY A 114 8.60 0.40 -8.22
C GLY A 114 10.03 0.93 -8.07
N PHE A 115 10.74 1.00 -9.19
CA PHE A 115 12.13 1.45 -9.27
C PHE A 115 12.23 2.74 -10.09
N GLU A 116 13.13 3.62 -9.68
CA GLU A 116 13.63 4.72 -10.50
C GLU A 116 15.15 4.58 -10.61
N ASN A 117 15.68 4.44 -11.83
CA ASN A 117 17.11 4.22 -12.07
C ASN A 117 17.70 3.09 -11.22
N ASP A 118 17.02 1.95 -11.18
CA ASP A 118 17.39 0.74 -10.42
C ASP A 118 17.33 0.89 -8.87
N GLU A 119 16.92 2.05 -8.37
CA GLU A 119 16.68 2.25 -6.94
C GLU A 119 15.23 1.95 -6.57
N PRO A 120 14.96 1.10 -5.57
CA PRO A 120 13.60 0.83 -5.12
C PRO A 120 13.02 2.04 -4.39
N LEU A 121 11.89 2.55 -4.88
CA LEU A 121 11.23 3.75 -4.35
C LEU A 121 9.96 3.45 -3.58
N VAL A 122 9.20 2.48 -4.05
CA VAL A 122 7.90 2.13 -3.52
C VAL A 122 7.71 0.62 -3.59
N ALA A 123 7.09 0.06 -2.57
CA ALA A 123 6.65 -1.31 -2.58
C ALA A 123 5.16 -1.38 -2.21
N GLU A 124 4.42 -2.22 -2.90
CA GLU A 124 2.99 -2.40 -2.71
C GLU A 124 2.71 -3.85 -2.32
N ALA A 125 2.15 -4.04 -1.13
CA ALA A 125 1.61 -5.32 -0.71
C ALA A 125 0.33 -5.65 -1.50
N PRO A 126 -0.06 -6.94 -1.63
CA PRO A 126 -1.35 -7.31 -2.17
C PRO A 126 -2.48 -6.61 -1.42
N THR A 127 -3.48 -6.13 -2.16
CA THR A 127 -4.66 -5.48 -1.55
C THR A 127 -5.40 -6.43 -0.61
N PHE A 128 -5.49 -7.70 -1.01
CA PHE A 128 -6.13 -8.76 -0.24
C PHE A 128 -5.13 -9.87 0.01
N VAL A 129 -5.10 -10.36 1.25
CA VAL A 129 -4.30 -11.52 1.64
C VAL A 129 -5.19 -12.55 2.32
N GLU A 130 -4.81 -13.81 2.20
CA GLU A 130 -5.51 -14.92 2.86
C GLU A 130 -4.58 -15.52 3.92
N LEU A 131 -4.99 -15.38 5.18
CA LEU A 131 -4.21 -15.81 6.33
C LEU A 131 -5.08 -16.63 7.29
N GLU A 132 -4.44 -17.58 7.97
CA GLU A 132 -5.08 -18.39 9.01
C GLU A 132 -5.11 -17.63 10.34
N VAL A 133 -6.22 -17.76 11.05
CA VAL A 133 -6.36 -17.28 12.43
C VAL A 133 -5.65 -18.25 13.37
N ALA A 134 -4.43 -17.91 13.75
CA ALA A 134 -3.62 -18.76 14.63
C ALA A 134 -4.17 -18.82 16.05
N TYR A 135 -4.75 -17.71 16.53
CA TYR A 135 -5.37 -17.65 17.85
C TYR A 135 -6.50 -16.63 17.89
N THR A 136 -7.57 -16.96 18.60
CA THR A 136 -8.63 -16.02 18.98
C THR A 136 -9.38 -16.55 20.21
N GLU A 137 -9.89 -15.65 21.03
CA GLU A 137 -10.75 -16.03 22.14
C GLU A 137 -12.08 -16.58 21.64
N PRO A 138 -12.68 -17.57 22.35
CA PRO A 138 -14.03 -18.02 22.01
C PRO A 138 -15.02 -16.87 22.16
N GLY A 139 -15.89 -16.70 21.16
CA GLY A 139 -16.96 -15.71 21.24
C GLY A 139 -17.94 -16.05 22.34
N VAL A 140 -18.02 -15.22 23.41
CA VAL A 140 -18.96 -15.43 24.51
C VAL A 140 -20.36 -15.04 24.01
N LYS A 141 -21.28 -16.02 24.00
CA LYS A 141 -22.72 -15.79 23.81
C LYS A 141 -23.28 -15.04 25.02
N GLY A 142 -23.40 -13.72 24.91
CA GLY A 142 -24.00 -12.92 26.01
C GLY A 142 -23.76 -11.43 25.87
N ASP A 143 -22.76 -11.01 25.11
CA ASP A 143 -22.42 -9.58 24.93
C ASP A 143 -22.93 -9.03 23.59
N THR A 144 -24.19 -9.34 23.27
CA THR A 144 -24.78 -9.11 21.95
C THR A 144 -25.20 -7.67 21.69
N ALA A 145 -24.96 -6.74 22.61
CA ALA A 145 -25.49 -5.38 22.46
C ALA A 145 -24.50 -4.37 21.88
N THR A 146 -23.17 -4.56 21.96
CA THR A 146 -22.21 -3.51 21.55
C THR A 146 -20.92 -4.00 20.88
N ASN A 147 -20.48 -5.23 21.05
CA ASN A 147 -19.24 -5.74 20.42
C ASN A 147 -19.53 -6.91 19.48
N THR A 148 -19.53 -6.65 18.19
CA THR A 148 -19.67 -7.68 17.14
C THR A 148 -18.33 -8.25 16.68
N LEU A 149 -17.21 -7.74 17.21
CA LEU A 149 -15.85 -8.08 16.82
C LEU A 149 -15.02 -8.53 18.04
N LYS A 150 -14.06 -9.42 17.78
CA LYS A 150 -13.04 -9.87 18.73
C LYS A 150 -11.66 -9.77 18.09
N VAL A 151 -10.60 -9.80 18.90
CA VAL A 151 -9.23 -9.82 18.41
C VAL A 151 -8.88 -11.23 17.89
N GLY A 152 -8.37 -11.28 16.68
CA GLY A 152 -7.78 -12.47 16.08
C GLY A 152 -6.31 -12.23 15.79
N LYS A 153 -5.45 -13.17 16.25
CA LYS A 153 -4.03 -13.20 15.91
C LYS A 153 -3.84 -14.11 14.71
N LEU A 154 -3.20 -13.59 13.68
CA LEU A 154 -2.96 -14.29 12.42
C LEU A 154 -1.68 -15.14 12.49
N GLU A 155 -1.53 -16.08 11.56
CA GLU A 155 -0.33 -16.93 11.43
C GLU A 155 0.97 -16.11 11.26
N THR A 156 0.88 -14.90 10.71
CA THR A 156 2.00 -13.96 10.58
C THR A 156 2.34 -13.20 11.86
N GLY A 157 1.52 -13.35 12.91
CA GLY A 157 1.65 -12.64 14.18
C GLY A 157 0.89 -11.30 14.23
N ALA A 158 0.31 -10.84 13.12
CA ALA A 158 -0.51 -9.64 13.10
C ALA A 158 -1.83 -9.84 13.87
N GLU A 159 -2.32 -8.78 14.49
CA GLU A 159 -3.60 -8.78 15.20
C GLU A 159 -4.59 -7.87 14.45
N ILE A 160 -5.81 -8.39 14.24
CA ILE A 160 -6.91 -7.64 13.61
C ILE A 160 -8.23 -7.93 14.33
N ASN A 161 -9.19 -7.04 14.13
CA ASN A 161 -10.55 -7.28 14.60
C ASN A 161 -11.31 -8.19 13.62
N ILE A 162 -11.83 -9.31 14.12
CA ILE A 162 -12.57 -10.31 13.37
C ILE A 162 -13.97 -10.51 13.96
N PRO A 163 -14.98 -10.94 13.16
CA PRO A 163 -16.30 -11.28 13.67
C PRO A 163 -16.27 -12.39 14.72
N LEU A 164 -17.21 -12.36 15.66
CA LEU A 164 -17.31 -13.35 16.74
C LEU A 164 -17.43 -14.80 16.26
N PHE A 165 -18.02 -15.02 15.08
CA PHE A 165 -18.23 -16.35 14.51
C PHE A 165 -16.98 -16.99 13.89
N VAL A 166 -15.90 -16.20 13.70
CA VAL A 166 -14.63 -16.73 13.17
C VAL A 166 -13.89 -17.46 14.27
N ASN A 167 -13.45 -18.69 13.99
CA ASN A 167 -12.74 -19.52 14.94
C ASN A 167 -11.25 -19.65 14.62
N GLN A 168 -10.49 -20.10 15.60
CA GLN A 168 -9.09 -20.47 15.41
C GLN A 168 -8.99 -21.59 14.34
N GLY A 169 -7.96 -21.53 13.49
CA GLY A 169 -7.73 -22.45 12.38
C GLY A 169 -8.51 -22.11 11.11
N GLU A 170 -9.41 -21.13 11.13
CA GLU A 170 -10.10 -20.70 9.92
C GLU A 170 -9.23 -19.73 9.11
N LYS A 171 -9.25 -19.89 7.78
CA LYS A 171 -8.61 -18.98 6.84
C LYS A 171 -9.55 -17.84 6.50
N ILE A 172 -9.02 -16.62 6.58
CA ILE A 172 -9.78 -15.41 6.31
C ILE A 172 -9.08 -14.54 5.27
N ARG A 173 -9.87 -13.79 4.51
CA ARG A 173 -9.39 -12.76 3.60
C ARG A 173 -9.41 -11.40 4.31
N ILE A 174 -8.32 -10.67 4.17
CA ILE A 174 -8.06 -9.40 4.85
C ILE A 174 -7.75 -8.34 3.80
N ASP A 175 -8.33 -7.16 3.92
CA ASP A 175 -7.93 -5.98 3.14
C ASP A 175 -6.74 -5.30 3.87
N THR A 176 -5.56 -5.35 3.26
CA THR A 176 -4.32 -4.80 3.84
C THR A 176 -4.28 -3.27 3.91
N ARG A 177 -5.19 -2.57 3.20
CA ARG A 177 -5.27 -1.10 3.21
C ARG A 177 -6.00 -0.59 4.44
N THR A 178 -7.04 -1.31 4.85
CA THR A 178 -7.91 -0.98 5.98
C THR A 178 -7.66 -1.86 7.21
N GLU A 179 -6.79 -2.87 7.06
CA GLU A 179 -6.46 -3.86 8.09
C GLU A 179 -7.70 -4.56 8.65
N SER A 180 -8.66 -4.84 7.78
CA SER A 180 -9.96 -5.35 8.17
C SER A 180 -10.28 -6.70 7.56
N TYR A 181 -11.05 -7.48 8.31
CA TYR A 181 -11.66 -8.72 7.84
C TYR A 181 -12.61 -8.45 6.66
N VAL A 182 -12.54 -9.27 5.62
CA VAL A 182 -13.44 -9.23 4.47
C VAL A 182 -14.40 -10.42 4.49
N GLU A 183 -13.86 -11.62 4.46
CA GLU A 183 -14.66 -12.86 4.39
C GLU A 183 -13.86 -14.08 4.85
N ARG A 184 -14.58 -15.18 5.13
CA ARG A 184 -13.94 -16.50 5.31
C ARG A 184 -13.63 -17.13 3.96
N VAL A 185 -12.46 -17.71 3.87
CA VAL A 185 -12.06 -18.54 2.74
C VAL A 185 -12.43 -19.99 3.04
N LYS A 186 -13.12 -20.65 2.12
CA LYS A 186 -13.52 -22.06 2.24
C LYS A 186 -12.40 -22.99 1.80
#